data_bc497c11ce64ba6ef7e43f056fe4b477
#
_entry.id   bc497c11ce64ba6ef7e43f056fe4b477
#
_cell.length_a   1.000
_cell.length_b   1.000
_cell.length_c   1.000
_cell.angle_alpha   90.00
_cell.angle_beta   90.00
_cell.angle_gamma   90.00
#
_symmetry.space_group_name_H-M   'P 1'
#
loop_
_entity.id
_entity.type
_entity.pdbx_description
1 polymer ?
#
loop_
_entity_poly.entity_id
_entity_poly.type
_entity_poly.pdbx_seq_one_letter_code
_entity_poly.pdbx_strand_id
1 'polypeptide(L)'
;KKLVINKIAIFVVSSSLITLIIILRLFDLQILKHAYYEQIATSEQYGYTELPAQRGNIVIKDYHSGEEFLLGTNTTLNLLYADPTIIKDPIYVRDKIEPLIFDLNGERAKDNERIQQASKTLPEGITDEEKEKLLKPLTDQELDDKFKQDLLAAISEKQRQKILLAQSLSNMSIEKINIMKLNGIEIDGN
;
A
#
# COMPACT_ATOMS: atom_id res chain seq x y z
N LYS A 1 -31.47 8.33 -76.41
CA LYS A 1 -31.39 7.08 -75.65
C LYS A 1 -31.62 7.40 -74.17
N LYS A 2 -32.85 7.09 -73.65
CA LYS A 2 -33.13 7.19 -72.23
C LYS A 2 -32.38 6.06 -71.55
N LEU A 3 -31.38 6.42 -70.66
CA LEU A 3 -30.73 5.49 -69.80
C LEU A 3 -31.78 4.95 -68.81
N VAL A 4 -32.26 3.73 -69.06
CA VAL A 4 -33.05 3.00 -68.04
C VAL A 4 -32.11 2.54 -67.00
N ILE A 5 -31.90 3.37 -65.99
CA ILE A 5 -31.09 3.02 -64.83
C ILE A 5 -31.89 1.99 -64.03
N ASN A 6 -31.39 0.78 -63.98
CA ASN A 6 -32.01 -0.33 -63.27
C ASN A 6 -32.00 -0.02 -61.79
N LYS A 7 -33.14 -0.10 -61.08
CA LYS A 7 -33.24 0.16 -59.66
C LYS A 7 -32.21 -0.64 -58.84
N ILE A 8 -31.88 -1.84 -59.29
CA ILE A 8 -30.84 -2.69 -58.70
C ILE A 8 -29.44 -2.07 -58.87
N ALA A 9 -29.14 -1.48 -60.05
CA ALA A 9 -27.86 -0.83 -60.27
C ALA A 9 -27.65 0.39 -59.34
N ILE A 10 -28.72 1.18 -59.10
CA ILE A 10 -28.66 2.30 -58.17
C ILE A 10 -28.36 1.79 -56.74
N PHE A 11 -29.04 0.72 -56.31
CA PHE A 11 -28.82 0.13 -54.99
C PHE A 11 -27.39 -0.39 -54.81
N VAL A 12 -26.87 -1.11 -55.81
CA VAL A 12 -25.49 -1.63 -55.79
C VAL A 12 -24.47 -0.51 -55.74
N VAL A 13 -24.63 0.54 -56.55
CA VAL A 13 -23.72 1.69 -56.58
C VAL A 13 -23.76 2.46 -55.24
N SER A 14 -24.95 2.68 -54.68
CA SER A 14 -25.12 3.35 -53.40
C SER A 14 -24.47 2.55 -52.23
N SER A 15 -24.71 1.23 -52.20
CA SER A 15 -24.10 0.34 -51.20
C SER A 15 -22.58 0.31 -51.33
N SER A 16 -22.06 0.24 -52.56
CA SER A 16 -20.60 0.27 -52.81
C SER A 16 -19.97 1.59 -52.39
N LEU A 17 -20.65 2.71 -52.61
CA LEU A 17 -20.18 4.02 -52.19
C LEU A 17 -20.10 4.13 -50.66
N ILE A 18 -21.11 3.67 -49.95
CA ILE A 18 -21.13 3.65 -48.48
C ILE A 18 -20.00 2.77 -47.95
N THR A 19 -19.83 1.58 -48.52
CA THR A 19 -18.72 0.67 -48.12
C THR A 19 -17.36 1.31 -48.35
N LEU A 20 -17.17 2.00 -49.46
CA LEU A 20 -15.91 2.72 -49.75
C LEU A 20 -15.63 3.80 -48.72
N ILE A 21 -16.63 4.58 -48.33
CA ILE A 21 -16.50 5.63 -47.31
C ILE A 21 -16.09 5.00 -45.96
N ILE A 22 -16.68 3.87 -45.56
CA ILE A 22 -16.34 3.16 -44.34
C ILE A 22 -14.87 2.67 -44.36
N ILE A 23 -14.46 2.07 -45.49
CA ILE A 23 -13.09 1.59 -45.68
C ILE A 23 -12.07 2.75 -45.53
N LEU A 24 -12.33 3.87 -46.18
CA LEU A 24 -11.48 5.04 -46.11
C LEU A 24 -11.39 5.60 -44.66
N ARG A 25 -12.51 5.57 -43.94
CA ARG A 25 -12.55 6.00 -42.56
C ARG A 25 -11.78 5.06 -41.62
N LEU A 26 -11.90 3.76 -41.84
CA LEU A 26 -11.12 2.76 -41.07
C LEU A 26 -9.63 2.89 -41.37
N PHE A 27 -9.26 3.14 -42.63
CA PHE A 27 -7.86 3.40 -43.01
C PHE A 27 -7.28 4.64 -42.27
N ASP A 28 -8.04 5.74 -42.25
CA ASP A 28 -7.65 6.94 -41.50
C ASP A 28 -7.39 6.64 -39.98
N LEU A 29 -8.35 5.92 -39.35
CA LEU A 29 -8.25 5.61 -37.92
C LEU A 29 -7.16 4.59 -37.61
N GLN A 30 -7.01 3.54 -38.42
CA GLN A 30 -6.12 2.42 -38.10
C GLN A 30 -4.68 2.65 -38.58
N ILE A 31 -4.47 3.46 -39.60
CA ILE A 31 -3.13 3.68 -40.17
C ILE A 31 -2.64 5.09 -39.86
N LEU A 32 -3.40 6.11 -40.21
CA LEU A 32 -2.93 7.49 -40.07
C LEU A 32 -2.95 7.97 -38.61
N LYS A 33 -3.94 7.52 -37.83
CA LYS A 33 -4.11 7.92 -36.43
C LYS A 33 -3.75 6.82 -35.42
N HIS A 34 -3.14 5.73 -35.87
CA HIS A 34 -2.79 4.59 -35.01
C HIS A 34 -1.96 5.02 -33.81
N ALA A 35 -0.85 5.71 -34.03
CA ALA A 35 0.05 6.15 -32.97
C ALA A 35 -0.65 7.05 -31.91
N TYR A 36 -1.58 7.90 -32.34
CA TYR A 36 -2.34 8.75 -31.43
C TYR A 36 -3.28 7.94 -30.52
N TYR A 37 -4.02 7.00 -31.08
CA TYR A 37 -4.93 6.16 -30.28
C TYR A 37 -4.20 5.14 -29.43
N GLU A 38 -3.06 4.63 -29.91
CA GLU A 38 -2.19 3.76 -29.11
C GLU A 38 -1.64 4.50 -27.86
N GLN A 39 -1.22 5.75 -28.02
CA GLN A 39 -0.75 6.57 -26.91
C GLN A 39 -1.86 6.81 -25.87
N ILE A 40 -3.09 7.11 -26.31
CA ILE A 40 -4.23 7.28 -25.39
C ILE A 40 -4.54 5.98 -24.68
N ALA A 41 -4.64 4.86 -25.40
CA ALA A 41 -4.94 3.56 -24.83
C ALA A 41 -3.88 3.14 -23.81
N THR A 42 -2.61 3.39 -24.11
CA THR A 42 -1.49 3.11 -23.20
C THR A 42 -1.58 3.97 -21.95
N SER A 43 -1.90 5.26 -22.08
CA SER A 43 -2.03 6.15 -20.92
C SER A 43 -3.21 5.79 -20.01
N GLU A 44 -4.31 5.28 -20.59
CA GLU A 44 -5.48 4.83 -19.81
C GLU A 44 -5.27 3.46 -19.17
N GLN A 45 -4.57 2.53 -19.84
CA GLN A 45 -4.33 1.18 -19.31
C GLN A 45 -3.25 1.13 -18.24
N TYR A 46 -2.18 1.91 -18.37
CA TYR A 46 -1.08 1.89 -17.39
C TYR A 46 -1.28 2.85 -16.23
N GLY A 47 -2.30 3.72 -16.29
CA GLY A 47 -2.53 4.74 -15.28
C GLY A 47 -1.33 5.70 -15.13
N TYR A 48 -1.55 6.86 -14.58
CA TYR A 48 -0.45 7.71 -14.12
C TYR A 48 0.03 7.15 -12.79
N THR A 49 1.16 6.44 -12.80
CA THR A 49 1.91 6.27 -11.55
C THR A 49 2.61 7.60 -11.32
N GLU A 50 2.04 8.44 -10.48
CA GLU A 50 2.76 9.60 -9.96
C GLU A 50 3.96 9.06 -9.18
N LEU A 51 5.16 9.23 -9.74
CA LEU A 51 6.38 9.00 -8.99
C LEU A 51 6.47 10.13 -7.96
N PRO A 52 6.30 9.86 -6.67
CA PRO A 52 6.44 10.88 -5.66
C PRO A 52 7.85 11.46 -5.75
N ALA A 53 7.95 12.79 -5.79
CA ALA A 53 9.24 13.47 -5.81
C ALA A 53 10.05 13.06 -4.57
N GLN A 54 11.26 12.53 -4.77
CA GLN A 54 12.16 12.23 -3.66
C GLN A 54 12.58 13.54 -3.00
N ARG A 55 12.45 13.62 -1.68
CA ARG A 55 12.94 14.75 -0.92
C ARG A 55 14.47 14.76 -0.99
N GLY A 56 15.06 15.94 -1.12
CA GLY A 56 16.51 16.10 -1.09
C GLY A 56 17.09 15.86 0.31
N ASN A 57 18.39 15.60 0.35
CA ASN A 57 19.13 15.56 1.61
C ASN A 57 19.37 16.98 2.12
N ILE A 58 19.33 17.16 3.45
CA ILE A 58 19.72 18.38 4.12
C ILE A 58 21.14 18.17 4.63
N VAL A 59 22.08 18.91 4.07
CA VAL A 59 23.48 18.86 4.48
C VAL A 59 23.89 20.19 5.11
N ILE A 60 24.74 20.15 6.13
CA ILE A 60 25.40 21.30 6.70
C ILE A 60 26.88 21.25 6.32
N LYS A 61 27.43 22.40 5.93
CA LYS A 61 28.83 22.51 5.59
C LYS A 61 29.55 23.26 6.70
N ASP A 62 30.60 22.65 7.24
CA ASP A 62 31.47 23.35 8.20
C ASP A 62 32.26 24.44 7.47
N TYR A 63 32.15 25.64 7.99
CA TYR A 63 32.82 26.83 7.40
C TYR A 63 34.35 26.75 7.48
N HIS A 64 34.91 26.05 8.48
CA HIS A 64 36.36 25.98 8.70
C HIS A 64 37.00 24.81 7.95
N SER A 65 36.41 23.62 8.03
CA SER A 65 36.94 22.40 7.37
C SER A 65 36.45 22.20 5.95
N GLY A 66 35.29 22.79 5.59
CA GLY A 66 34.62 22.56 4.33
C GLY A 66 33.94 21.18 4.22
N GLU A 67 33.97 20.40 5.30
CA GLU A 67 33.31 19.08 5.35
C GLU A 67 31.80 19.21 5.38
N GLU A 68 31.13 18.27 4.69
CA GLU A 68 29.68 18.21 4.62
C GLU A 68 29.14 17.12 5.56
N PHE A 69 28.23 17.50 6.45
CA PHE A 69 27.57 16.61 7.37
C PHE A 69 26.08 16.47 7.00
N LEU A 70 25.57 15.24 6.94
CA LEU A 70 24.19 14.95 6.64
C LEU A 70 23.33 15.22 7.88
N LEU A 71 22.45 16.24 7.84
CA LEU A 71 21.50 16.54 8.90
C LEU A 71 20.18 15.78 8.76
N GLY A 72 19.76 15.53 7.53
CA GLY A 72 18.54 14.82 7.25
C GLY A 72 18.57 14.18 5.86
N THR A 73 18.07 13.00 5.77
CA THR A 73 17.97 12.23 4.52
C THR A 73 16.59 11.59 4.38
N ASN A 74 16.26 11.22 3.18
CA ASN A 74 15.12 10.37 2.94
C ASN A 74 15.41 8.95 3.42
N THR A 75 14.54 8.44 4.27
CA THR A 75 14.54 7.02 4.63
C THR A 75 13.33 6.38 3.98
N THR A 76 13.55 5.37 3.16
CA THR A 76 12.46 4.54 2.64
C THR A 76 11.88 3.74 3.79
N LEU A 77 10.62 4.01 4.11
CA LEU A 77 9.89 3.25 5.11
C LEU A 77 9.26 2.05 4.42
N ASN A 78 9.70 0.87 4.78
CA ASN A 78 9.05 -0.35 4.33
C ASN A 78 7.88 -0.66 5.27
N LEU A 79 6.68 -0.69 4.72
CA LEU A 79 5.43 -0.91 5.44
C LEU A 79 4.98 -2.35 5.23
N LEU A 80 4.59 -3.01 6.31
CA LEU A 80 4.03 -4.35 6.26
C LEU A 80 2.52 -4.30 6.41
N TYR A 81 1.85 -4.84 5.41
CA TYR A 81 0.40 -4.95 5.40
C TYR A 81 -0.06 -6.41 5.45
N ALA A 82 -1.20 -6.62 6.06
CA ALA A 82 -1.93 -7.89 6.00
C ALA A 82 -3.30 -7.70 5.36
N ASP A 83 -3.71 -8.67 4.56
CA ASP A 83 -5.09 -8.82 4.12
C ASP A 83 -5.73 -10.01 4.84
N PRO A 84 -6.52 -9.77 5.90
CA PRO A 84 -7.15 -10.84 6.66
C PRO A 84 -8.12 -11.69 5.85
N THR A 85 -8.65 -11.17 4.73
CA THR A 85 -9.60 -11.92 3.89
C THR A 85 -8.94 -13.09 3.19
N ILE A 86 -7.63 -12.99 2.89
CA ILE A 86 -6.83 -13.98 2.18
C ILE A 86 -6.15 -14.95 3.15
N ILE A 87 -5.87 -14.52 4.40
CA ILE A 87 -5.18 -15.33 5.41
C ILE A 87 -6.07 -16.50 5.83
N LYS A 88 -5.60 -17.73 5.58
CA LYS A 88 -6.32 -18.97 5.94
C LYS A 88 -6.04 -19.43 7.36
N ASP A 89 -4.80 -19.29 7.80
CA ASP A 89 -4.33 -19.68 9.13
C ASP A 89 -3.69 -18.47 9.83
N PRO A 90 -4.47 -17.70 10.60
CA PRO A 90 -3.95 -16.54 11.31
C PRO A 90 -2.91 -16.89 12.38
N ILE A 91 -3.02 -18.05 13.03
CA ILE A 91 -2.08 -18.46 14.08
C ILE A 91 -0.70 -18.72 13.48
N TYR A 92 -0.64 -19.44 12.35
CA TYR A 92 0.61 -19.70 11.65
C TYR A 92 1.26 -18.40 11.17
N VAL A 93 0.48 -17.48 10.60
CA VAL A 93 0.97 -16.19 10.10
C VAL A 93 1.51 -15.35 11.27
N ARG A 94 0.77 -15.27 12.38
CA ARG A 94 1.22 -14.58 13.61
C ARG A 94 2.58 -15.10 14.07
N ASP A 95 2.72 -16.41 14.25
CA ASP A 95 3.94 -17.03 14.81
C ASP A 95 5.17 -16.82 13.92
N LYS A 96 4.96 -16.60 12.60
CA LYS A 96 6.04 -16.31 11.66
C LYS A 96 6.42 -14.84 11.59
N ILE A 97 5.44 -13.96 11.73
CA ILE A 97 5.65 -12.52 11.57
C ILE A 97 6.04 -11.84 12.88
N GLU A 98 5.43 -12.25 13.98
CA GLU A 98 5.66 -11.64 15.30
C GLU A 98 7.17 -11.45 15.63
N PRO A 99 8.05 -12.45 15.54
CA PRO A 99 9.46 -12.26 15.89
C PRO A 99 10.23 -11.32 14.94
N LEU A 100 9.64 -10.94 13.81
CA LEU A 100 10.24 -10.05 12.83
C LEU A 100 9.80 -8.59 12.98
N ILE A 101 8.65 -8.37 13.64
CA ILE A 101 8.05 -7.05 13.81
C ILE A 101 7.92 -6.61 15.28
N PHE A 102 8.10 -7.51 16.24
CA PHE A 102 8.01 -7.18 17.67
C PHE A 102 9.15 -6.25 18.06
N ASP A 103 8.79 -5.08 18.54
CA ASP A 103 9.74 -4.10 19.13
C ASP A 103 9.41 -3.86 20.59
N LEU A 104 10.18 -4.49 21.48
CA LEU A 104 10.02 -4.37 22.93
C LEU A 104 10.11 -2.93 23.41
N ASN A 105 10.98 -2.10 22.82
CA ASN A 105 11.12 -0.70 23.24
C ASN A 105 9.89 0.12 22.84
N GLY A 106 9.36 -0.13 21.64
CA GLY A 106 8.12 0.49 21.16
C GLY A 106 6.93 0.08 22.04
N GLU A 107 6.81 -1.19 22.41
CA GLU A 107 5.73 -1.67 23.27
C GLU A 107 5.83 -1.12 24.70
N ARG A 108 7.04 -1.02 25.26
CA ARG A 108 7.26 -0.33 26.55
C ARG A 108 6.88 1.16 26.49
N ALA A 109 7.18 1.85 25.40
CA ALA A 109 6.77 3.24 25.24
C ALA A 109 5.25 3.39 25.23
N LYS A 110 4.53 2.52 24.51
CA LYS A 110 3.05 2.48 24.48
C LYS A 110 2.48 2.18 25.88
N ASP A 111 3.08 1.26 26.62
CA ASP A 111 2.64 0.93 27.98
C ASP A 111 2.84 2.10 28.94
N ASN A 112 3.95 2.84 28.83
CA ASN A 112 4.20 4.06 29.59
C ASN A 112 3.16 5.15 29.23
N GLU A 113 2.79 5.32 27.98
CA GLU A 113 1.72 6.23 27.56
C GLU A 113 0.37 5.82 28.13
N ARG A 114 0.05 4.51 28.13
CA ARG A 114 -1.15 3.96 28.78
C ARG A 114 -1.21 4.35 30.26
N ILE A 115 -0.12 4.16 31.00
CA ILE A 115 -0.01 4.51 32.41
C ILE A 115 -0.19 6.02 32.62
N GLN A 116 0.46 6.85 31.80
CA GLN A 116 0.30 8.31 31.87
C GLN A 116 -1.13 8.77 31.59
N GLN A 117 -1.80 8.18 30.61
CA GLN A 117 -3.20 8.47 30.30
C GLN A 117 -4.10 8.01 31.44
N ALA A 118 -3.89 6.79 31.93
CA ALA A 118 -4.65 6.27 33.07
C ALA A 118 -4.49 7.15 34.31
N SER A 119 -3.29 7.65 34.61
CA SER A 119 -3.07 8.54 35.74
C SER A 119 -3.81 9.87 35.65
N LYS A 120 -4.06 10.38 34.44
CA LYS A 120 -4.80 11.64 34.22
C LYS A 120 -6.33 11.47 34.26
N THR A 121 -6.81 10.26 33.97
CA THR A 121 -8.25 9.96 33.80
C THR A 121 -8.80 9.08 34.93
N LEU A 122 -8.08 8.94 36.03
CA LEU A 122 -8.56 8.15 37.20
C LEU A 122 -9.89 8.72 37.74
N PRO A 123 -10.96 7.93 37.78
CA PRO A 123 -12.22 8.36 38.34
C PRO A 123 -12.09 8.60 39.86
N GLU A 124 -12.82 9.59 40.39
CA GLU A 124 -12.92 9.80 41.81
C GLU A 124 -13.63 8.62 42.49
N GLY A 125 -12.96 7.92 43.43
CA GLY A 125 -13.54 6.82 44.19
C GLY A 125 -12.97 5.42 43.91
N ILE A 126 -11.94 5.29 43.09
CA ILE A 126 -11.23 4.02 42.88
C ILE A 126 -10.41 3.65 44.16
N THR A 127 -10.42 2.38 44.53
CA THR A 127 -9.59 1.82 45.61
C THR A 127 -8.09 1.87 45.29
N ASP A 128 -7.25 1.96 46.31
CA ASP A 128 -5.79 2.04 46.08
C ASP A 128 -5.25 0.76 45.38
N GLU A 129 -5.87 -0.42 45.62
CA GLU A 129 -5.54 -1.66 44.93
C GLU A 129 -5.85 -1.63 43.43
N GLU A 130 -6.95 -1.00 43.02
CA GLU A 130 -7.32 -0.85 41.61
C GLU A 130 -6.42 0.16 40.90
N LYS A 131 -6.00 1.24 41.63
CA LYS A 131 -5.02 2.20 41.11
C LYS A 131 -3.67 1.52 40.85
N GLU A 132 -3.20 0.72 41.80
CA GLU A 132 -1.94 0.01 41.66
C GLU A 132 -1.97 -0.95 40.48
N LYS A 133 -3.10 -1.68 40.25
CA LYS A 133 -3.28 -2.55 39.11
C LYS A 133 -3.27 -1.81 37.77
N LEU A 134 -3.91 -0.64 37.68
CA LEU A 134 -3.98 0.15 36.45
C LEU A 134 -2.66 0.84 36.11
N LEU A 135 -1.90 1.24 37.09
CA LEU A 135 -0.63 1.96 36.94
C LEU A 135 0.59 1.05 36.94
N LYS A 136 0.43 -0.25 37.18
CA LYS A 136 1.54 -1.19 37.14
C LYS A 136 2.05 -1.36 35.68
N PRO A 137 3.36 -1.18 35.43
CA PRO A 137 3.96 -1.45 34.17
C PRO A 137 3.91 -2.95 33.88
N LEU A 138 3.61 -3.29 32.63
CA LEU A 138 3.60 -4.67 32.15
C LEU A 138 5.03 -5.21 32.07
N THR A 139 5.20 -6.47 32.40
CA THR A 139 6.47 -7.19 32.22
C THR A 139 6.72 -7.45 30.73
N ASP A 140 7.96 -7.74 30.36
CA ASP A 140 8.34 -8.03 28.97
C ASP A 140 7.53 -9.20 28.37
N GLN A 141 7.23 -10.23 29.19
CA GLN A 141 6.40 -11.36 28.77
C GLN A 141 4.94 -10.95 28.56
N GLU A 142 4.40 -10.12 29.45
CA GLU A 142 3.03 -9.62 29.30
C GLU A 142 2.87 -8.71 28.07
N LEU A 143 3.90 -7.93 27.73
CA LEU A 143 3.94 -7.11 26.52
C LEU A 143 3.98 -7.97 25.26
N ASP A 144 4.80 -9.00 25.24
CA ASP A 144 4.89 -9.96 24.15
C ASP A 144 3.57 -10.71 23.93
N ASP A 145 2.98 -11.25 25.02
CA ASP A 145 1.70 -11.96 24.96
C ASP A 145 0.56 -11.04 24.48
N LYS A 146 0.54 -9.80 24.96
CA LYS A 146 -0.42 -8.79 24.51
C LYS A 146 -0.26 -8.48 23.03
N PHE A 147 0.98 -8.25 22.58
CA PHE A 147 1.27 -8.00 21.18
C PHE A 147 0.82 -9.16 20.28
N LYS A 148 1.05 -10.41 20.69
CA LYS A 148 0.59 -11.61 19.99
C LYS A 148 -0.92 -11.69 19.90
N GLN A 149 -1.63 -11.31 20.96
CA GLN A 149 -3.09 -11.28 20.99
C GLN A 149 -3.64 -10.18 20.07
N ASP A 150 -3.09 -8.98 20.14
CA ASP A 150 -3.50 -7.83 19.32
C ASP A 150 -3.23 -8.10 17.84
N LEU A 151 -2.07 -8.69 17.51
CA LEU A 151 -1.72 -9.10 16.16
C LEU A 151 -2.68 -10.17 15.64
N LEU A 152 -2.98 -11.20 16.45
CA LEU A 152 -3.92 -12.26 16.08
C LEU A 152 -5.33 -11.70 15.86
N ALA A 153 -5.79 -10.81 16.70
CA ALA A 153 -7.08 -10.14 16.55
C ALA A 153 -7.14 -9.37 15.23
N ALA A 154 -6.10 -8.57 14.94
CA ALA A 154 -6.02 -7.79 13.72
C ALA A 154 -6.09 -8.66 12.46
N ILE A 155 -5.24 -9.70 12.36
CA ILE A 155 -5.19 -10.56 11.16
C ILE A 155 -6.37 -11.55 11.05
N SER A 156 -7.20 -11.66 12.09
CA SER A 156 -8.42 -12.49 12.10
C SER A 156 -9.67 -11.70 11.70
N GLU A 157 -9.61 -10.36 11.67
CA GLU A 157 -10.75 -9.47 11.38
C GLU A 157 -11.08 -9.45 9.89
N LYS A 158 -11.87 -10.41 9.41
CA LYS A 158 -12.22 -10.62 8.00
C LYS A 158 -12.97 -9.46 7.32
N GLN A 159 -13.39 -8.46 8.06
CA GLN A 159 -14.11 -7.29 7.50
C GLN A 159 -13.18 -6.23 6.91
N ARG A 160 -11.88 -6.26 7.24
CA ARG A 160 -10.87 -5.33 6.72
C ARG A 160 -10.06 -5.98 5.62
N GLN A 161 -9.88 -5.27 4.51
CA GLN A 161 -9.11 -5.78 3.36
C GLN A 161 -7.60 -5.51 3.48
N LYS A 162 -7.20 -4.44 4.18
CA LYS A 162 -5.78 -4.09 4.32
C LYS A 162 -5.53 -3.48 5.70
N ILE A 163 -4.64 -4.09 6.47
CA ILE A 163 -4.26 -3.66 7.81
C ILE A 163 -2.76 -3.44 7.85
N LEU A 164 -2.33 -2.29 8.36
CA LEU A 164 -0.92 -2.00 8.60
C LEU A 164 -0.46 -2.72 9.87
N LEU A 165 0.52 -3.60 9.73
CA LEU A 165 1.08 -4.39 10.84
C LEU A 165 2.34 -3.75 11.42
N ALA A 166 3.22 -3.22 10.56
CA ALA A 166 4.46 -2.61 11.01
C ALA A 166 4.94 -1.52 10.05
N GLN A 167 5.72 -0.59 10.59
CA GLN A 167 6.41 0.47 9.85
C GLN A 167 7.92 0.33 10.06
N SER A 168 8.70 0.81 9.09
CA SER A 168 10.17 0.82 9.19
C SER A 168 10.81 -0.55 9.39
N LEU A 169 10.37 -1.55 8.63
CA LEU A 169 10.98 -2.88 8.67
C LEU A 169 12.45 -2.84 8.24
N SER A 170 13.28 -3.63 8.93
CA SER A 170 14.66 -3.84 8.53
C SER A 170 14.73 -4.65 7.21
N ASN A 171 15.77 -4.39 6.41
CA ASN A 171 15.98 -5.15 5.16
C ASN A 171 16.06 -6.67 5.40
N MET A 172 16.62 -7.09 6.55
CA MET A 172 16.69 -8.49 6.94
C MET A 172 15.30 -9.09 7.23
N SER A 173 14.41 -8.33 7.88
CA SER A 173 13.03 -8.76 8.13
C SER A 173 12.24 -8.88 6.83
N ILE A 174 12.43 -7.93 5.92
CA ILE A 174 11.80 -7.95 4.57
C ILE A 174 12.21 -9.18 3.79
N GLU A 175 13.51 -9.48 3.74
CA GLU A 175 14.01 -10.65 3.03
C GLU A 175 13.42 -11.95 3.58
N LYS A 176 13.37 -12.09 4.92
CA LYS A 176 12.77 -13.26 5.57
C LYS A 176 11.28 -13.39 5.25
N ILE A 177 10.51 -12.30 5.31
CA ILE A 177 9.07 -12.32 4.99
C ILE A 177 8.84 -12.71 3.53
N ASN A 178 9.64 -12.16 2.60
CA ASN A 178 9.55 -12.49 1.17
C ASN A 178 9.87 -13.97 0.89
N ILE A 179 10.84 -14.55 1.59
CA ILE A 179 11.18 -15.98 1.46
C ILE A 179 10.03 -16.86 1.96
N MET A 180 9.33 -16.46 3.02
CA MET A 180 8.22 -17.23 3.61
C MET A 180 6.98 -17.29 2.71
N LYS A 181 6.81 -16.35 1.76
CA LYS A 181 5.68 -16.27 0.81
C LYS A 181 4.33 -16.47 1.49
N LEU A 182 4.09 -15.72 2.58
CA LEU A 182 2.86 -15.81 3.34
C LEU A 182 1.69 -15.19 2.56
N ASN A 183 0.62 -15.97 2.34
CA ASN A 183 -0.56 -15.48 1.65
C ASN A 183 -1.26 -14.39 2.48
N GLY A 184 -1.56 -13.26 1.84
CA GLY A 184 -2.22 -12.12 2.48
C GLY A 184 -1.26 -11.20 3.24
N ILE A 185 0.06 -11.35 3.06
CA ILE A 185 1.08 -10.43 3.59
C ILE A 185 1.75 -9.72 2.42
N GLU A 186 1.77 -8.39 2.47
CA GLU A 186 2.32 -7.51 1.45
C GLU A 186 3.31 -6.52 2.08
N ILE A 187 4.41 -6.28 1.39
CA ILE A 187 5.39 -5.25 1.76
C ILE A 187 5.29 -4.14 0.73
N ASP A 188 5.06 -2.93 1.21
CA ASP A 188 5.04 -1.72 0.40
C ASP A 188 6.27 -0.88 0.78
N GLY A 189 7.18 -0.73 -0.17
CA GLY A 189 8.37 0.11 -0.05
C GLY A 189 8.18 1.36 -0.88
N ASN A 190 8.07 2.48 -0.21
CA ASN A 190 7.92 3.79 -0.85
C ASN A 190 9.30 4.40 -1.17
#